data_74d0d6a88fb42ff7643f5d55849d2b73
#
_entry.id   74d0d6a88fb42ff7643f5d55849d2b73
#
_cell.length_a   1.000
_cell.length_b   1.000
_cell.length_c   1.000
_cell.angle_alpha   90.00
_cell.angle_beta   90.00
_cell.angle_gamma   90.00
#
_symmetry.space_group_name_H-M   'P 1'
#
loop_
_entity.id
_entity.type
_entity.pdbx_description
1 polymer ?
#
loop_
_entity_poly.entity_id
_entity_poly.type
_entity_poly.pdbx_seq_one_letter_code
_entity_poly.pdbx_strand_id
1 'polypeptide(L)'
;MSRKNLNGVHIPHRKNTAGMQAIKMPPPATVTIPMSMHIGKPANCIVAVGDHVNVGQMIGEPGGFVSSPVFASVSGTVKKIVPMLQFMGATCQAVVIESDGQMTVADTVKAPKITDYASFINAVRDSGVVGLGGATFPTAVKLDVKDTSRIQEIIINGAECEGYITLSLIHISEPTRHAQI
;
A
#
# COMPACT_ATOMS: atom_id res chain seq x y z
N MET A 1 -32.32 7.20 -24.46
CA MET A 1 -31.45 6.00 -24.52
C MET A 1 -32.01 4.96 -23.55
N SER A 2 -32.41 3.77 -24.06
CA SER A 2 -32.95 2.69 -23.24
C SER A 2 -31.84 2.14 -22.34
N ARG A 3 -32.02 2.21 -21.02
CA ARG A 3 -31.14 1.52 -20.05
C ARG A 3 -31.25 0.02 -20.34
N LYS A 4 -30.23 -0.61 -20.89
CA LYS A 4 -30.12 -2.06 -20.90
C LYS A 4 -30.08 -2.51 -19.45
N ASN A 5 -31.09 -3.26 -19.00
CA ASN A 5 -31.03 -3.96 -17.72
C ASN A 5 -29.88 -4.95 -17.79
N LEU A 6 -28.78 -4.63 -17.13
CA LEU A 6 -27.69 -5.59 -16.90
C LEU A 6 -28.22 -6.58 -15.84
N ASN A 7 -28.50 -7.81 -16.27
CA ASN A 7 -28.85 -8.90 -15.37
C ASN A 7 -27.61 -9.28 -14.55
N GLY A 8 -27.35 -8.54 -13.48
CA GLY A 8 -26.29 -8.84 -12.53
C GLY A 8 -26.77 -9.79 -11.42
N VAL A 9 -25.85 -10.50 -10.81
CA VAL A 9 -26.12 -11.27 -9.58
C VAL A 9 -26.30 -10.29 -8.44
N HIS A 10 -27.45 -10.37 -7.75
CA HIS A 10 -27.70 -9.58 -6.55
C HIS A 10 -27.01 -10.24 -5.35
N ILE A 11 -25.94 -9.62 -4.86
CA ILE A 11 -25.24 -10.05 -3.63
C ILE A 11 -25.78 -9.24 -2.47
N PRO A 12 -26.32 -9.88 -1.41
CA PRO A 12 -26.81 -9.14 -0.24
C PRO A 12 -25.63 -8.43 0.47
N HIS A 13 -25.82 -7.15 0.75
CA HIS A 13 -24.86 -6.38 1.51
C HIS A 13 -24.88 -6.81 2.98
N ARG A 14 -23.79 -7.40 3.46
CA ARG A 14 -23.63 -7.81 4.87
C ARG A 14 -22.46 -7.07 5.51
N LYS A 15 -22.44 -5.75 5.38
CA LYS A 15 -21.42 -4.86 5.93
C LYS A 15 -21.70 -4.56 7.40
N ASN A 16 -21.56 -5.57 8.24
CA ASN A 16 -21.90 -5.47 9.67
C ASN A 16 -21.02 -4.48 10.44
N THR A 17 -19.88 -4.11 9.87
CA THR A 17 -18.93 -3.15 10.46
C THR A 17 -19.11 -1.71 9.95
N ALA A 18 -20.06 -1.43 9.07
CA ALA A 18 -20.20 -0.12 8.43
C ALA A 18 -20.40 1.06 9.41
N GLY A 19 -21.04 0.80 10.55
CA GLY A 19 -21.25 1.80 11.61
C GLY A 19 -20.25 1.71 12.78
N MET A 20 -19.24 0.86 12.69
CA MET A 20 -18.29 0.66 13.77
C MET A 20 -17.10 1.59 13.63
N GLN A 21 -16.61 2.12 14.76
CA GLN A 21 -15.38 2.88 14.80
C GLN A 21 -14.17 1.97 14.56
N ALA A 22 -13.19 2.44 13.79
CA ALA A 22 -11.94 1.72 13.58
C ALA A 22 -11.18 1.57 14.91
N ILE A 23 -10.72 0.35 15.18
CA ILE A 23 -9.91 0.04 16.38
C ILE A 23 -8.45 0.03 15.97
N LYS A 24 -7.62 0.84 16.65
CA LYS A 24 -6.17 0.83 16.45
C LYS A 24 -5.58 -0.45 17.06
N MET A 25 -4.94 -1.26 16.22
CA MET A 25 -4.20 -2.43 16.68
C MET A 25 -2.99 -1.99 17.52
N PRO A 26 -2.74 -2.63 18.70
CA PRO A 26 -1.51 -2.37 19.44
C PRO A 26 -0.28 -2.80 18.63
N PRO A 27 0.89 -2.15 18.82
CA PRO A 27 2.11 -2.56 18.13
C PRO A 27 2.43 -4.04 18.42
N PRO A 28 2.67 -4.87 17.39
CA PRO A 28 3.08 -6.25 17.60
C PRO A 28 4.51 -6.32 18.13
N ALA A 29 4.83 -7.34 18.93
CA ALA A 29 6.19 -7.53 19.46
C ALA A 29 7.21 -7.85 18.36
N THR A 30 6.75 -8.45 17.25
CA THR A 30 7.61 -8.81 16.10
C THR A 30 6.83 -8.68 14.81
N VAL A 31 7.48 -8.17 13.78
CA VAL A 31 6.95 -8.15 12.41
C VAL A 31 7.91 -8.87 11.46
N THR A 32 7.37 -9.50 10.43
CA THR A 32 8.14 -10.08 9.33
C THR A 32 7.70 -9.42 8.05
N ILE A 33 8.59 -8.68 7.41
CA ILE A 33 8.30 -7.84 6.24
C ILE A 33 9.01 -8.44 5.02
N PRO A 34 8.26 -9.05 4.07
CA PRO A 34 8.86 -9.61 2.87
C PRO A 34 9.30 -8.51 1.90
N MET A 35 10.38 -8.74 1.17
CA MET A 35 10.86 -7.83 0.13
C MET A 35 10.06 -7.94 -1.17
N SER A 36 9.13 -8.88 -1.26
CA SER A 36 8.21 -9.07 -2.39
C SER A 36 6.76 -8.87 -1.92
N MET A 37 6.35 -7.60 -1.80
CA MET A 37 4.98 -7.22 -1.43
C MET A 37 4.20 -6.58 -2.59
N HIS A 38 4.74 -6.68 -3.81
CA HIS A 38 4.15 -6.13 -5.03
C HIS A 38 4.53 -6.99 -6.23
N ILE A 39 3.79 -6.83 -7.32
CA ILE A 39 4.14 -7.48 -8.59
C ILE A 39 5.40 -6.84 -9.20
N GLY A 40 6.14 -7.62 -9.97
CA GLY A 40 7.39 -7.19 -10.60
C GLY A 40 8.61 -7.69 -9.83
N LYS A 41 9.71 -6.95 -9.90
CA LYS A 41 10.95 -7.37 -9.26
C LYS A 41 10.91 -7.08 -7.76
N PRO A 42 11.22 -8.05 -6.88
CA PRO A 42 11.31 -7.80 -5.44
C PRO A 42 12.23 -6.64 -5.10
N ALA A 43 11.97 -5.97 -3.99
CA ALA A 43 12.87 -4.96 -3.45
C ALA A 43 14.19 -5.62 -2.99
N ASN A 44 15.29 -4.88 -3.11
CA ASN A 44 16.58 -5.29 -2.57
C ASN A 44 16.63 -4.88 -1.09
N CYS A 45 16.90 -5.82 -0.20
CA CYS A 45 17.08 -5.53 1.22
C CYS A 45 18.32 -4.65 1.43
N ILE A 46 18.16 -3.52 2.13
CA ILE A 46 19.23 -2.53 2.39
C ILE A 46 19.60 -2.43 3.86
N VAL A 47 19.05 -3.28 4.72
CA VAL A 47 19.34 -3.33 6.15
C VAL A 47 20.05 -4.63 6.52
N ALA A 48 20.78 -4.61 7.63
CA ALA A 48 21.50 -5.75 8.18
C ALA A 48 20.94 -6.17 9.53
N VAL A 49 21.24 -7.40 9.94
CA VAL A 49 20.92 -7.90 11.30
C VAL A 49 21.66 -7.04 12.33
N GLY A 50 20.94 -6.56 13.33
CA GLY A 50 21.43 -5.66 14.35
C GLY A 50 21.09 -4.19 14.12
N ASP A 51 20.69 -3.80 12.89
CA ASP A 51 20.29 -2.42 12.62
C ASP A 51 19.04 -2.05 13.41
N HIS A 52 19.03 -0.83 13.95
CA HIS A 52 17.81 -0.23 14.49
C HIS A 52 17.11 0.55 13.37
N VAL A 53 15.80 0.35 13.23
CA VAL A 53 14.96 1.01 12.22
C VAL A 53 13.78 1.72 12.87
N ASN A 54 13.31 2.79 12.25
CA ASN A 54 12.16 3.55 12.66
C ASN A 54 10.97 3.34 11.71
N VAL A 55 9.76 3.63 12.18
CA VAL A 55 8.54 3.53 11.36
C VAL A 55 8.67 4.41 10.11
N GLY A 56 8.41 3.83 8.95
CA GLY A 56 8.53 4.52 7.66
C GLY A 56 9.97 4.64 7.14
N GLN A 57 10.96 4.09 7.84
CA GLN A 57 12.32 3.97 7.29
C GLN A 57 12.34 2.92 6.18
N MET A 58 12.96 3.26 5.05
CA MET A 58 13.14 2.32 3.95
C MET A 58 14.07 1.18 4.38
N ILE A 59 13.62 -0.04 4.23
CA ILE A 59 14.35 -1.28 4.52
C ILE A 59 14.59 -2.12 3.27
N GLY A 60 13.91 -1.77 2.17
CA GLY A 60 14.08 -2.36 0.86
C GLY A 60 13.96 -1.31 -0.23
N GLU A 61 14.97 -1.19 -1.08
CA GLU A 61 14.95 -0.31 -2.25
C GLU A 61 14.34 -1.00 -3.47
N PRO A 62 13.72 -0.26 -4.42
CA PRO A 62 13.16 -0.86 -5.61
C PRO A 62 14.18 -1.67 -6.40
N GLY A 63 13.88 -2.93 -6.72
CA GLY A 63 14.77 -3.82 -7.45
C GLY A 63 14.77 -3.62 -8.97
N GLY A 64 13.88 -2.78 -9.51
CA GLY A 64 13.74 -2.53 -10.95
C GLY A 64 12.66 -1.53 -11.30
N PHE A 65 12.33 -1.40 -12.59
CA PHE A 65 11.34 -0.43 -13.06
C PHE A 65 9.93 -0.71 -12.49
N VAL A 66 9.47 -1.96 -12.58
CA VAL A 66 8.24 -2.41 -11.91
C VAL A 66 8.64 -2.97 -10.56
N SER A 67 8.73 -2.11 -9.58
CA SER A 67 9.10 -2.39 -8.21
C SER A 67 8.66 -1.23 -7.32
N SER A 68 8.67 -1.43 -6.00
CA SER A 68 8.30 -0.42 -5.03
C SER A 68 9.22 -0.52 -3.81
N PRO A 69 9.56 0.59 -3.14
CA PRO A 69 10.28 0.53 -1.88
C PRO A 69 9.45 -0.17 -0.79
N VAL A 70 10.13 -0.77 0.15
CA VAL A 70 9.56 -1.44 1.32
C VAL A 70 10.02 -0.72 2.58
N PHE A 71 9.10 -0.46 3.50
CA PHE A 71 9.36 0.33 4.70
C PHE A 71 9.10 -0.48 5.98
N ALA A 72 9.79 -0.10 7.04
CA ALA A 72 9.54 -0.65 8.37
C ALA A 72 8.17 -0.16 8.89
N SER A 73 7.35 -1.09 9.37
CA SER A 73 6.03 -0.79 9.94
C SER A 73 6.05 -0.56 11.45
N VAL A 74 7.17 -0.87 12.10
CA VAL A 74 7.42 -0.66 13.53
C VAL A 74 8.81 -0.05 13.72
N SER A 75 9.06 0.62 14.86
CA SER A 75 10.42 0.89 15.32
C SER A 75 10.97 -0.31 16.09
N GLY A 76 12.28 -0.56 15.98
CA GLY A 76 12.91 -1.68 16.65
C GLY A 76 14.17 -2.17 15.95
N THR A 77 14.61 -3.37 16.32
CA THR A 77 15.86 -3.96 15.84
C THR A 77 15.63 -5.08 14.85
N VAL A 78 16.35 -5.07 13.75
CA VAL A 78 16.39 -6.17 12.76
C VAL A 78 17.06 -7.38 13.43
N LYS A 79 16.29 -8.44 13.67
CA LYS A 79 16.79 -9.67 14.32
C LYS A 79 17.28 -10.71 13.35
N LYS A 80 16.62 -10.81 12.18
CA LYS A 80 16.93 -11.82 11.17
C LYS A 80 16.56 -11.31 9.78
N ILE A 81 17.26 -11.84 8.78
CA ILE A 81 16.88 -11.76 7.38
C ILE A 81 16.77 -13.22 6.92
N VAL A 82 15.56 -13.64 6.55
CA VAL A 82 15.23 -15.05 6.30
C VAL A 82 14.56 -15.23 4.94
N PRO A 83 14.74 -16.39 4.30
CA PRO A 83 13.91 -16.73 3.14
C PRO A 83 12.46 -16.95 3.57
N MET A 84 11.52 -16.40 2.80
CA MET A 84 10.08 -16.55 3.02
C MET A 84 9.41 -17.05 1.75
N LEU A 85 8.65 -18.14 1.87
CA LEU A 85 7.86 -18.69 0.78
C LEU A 85 6.65 -17.78 0.51
N GLN A 86 6.48 -17.39 -0.74
CA GLN A 86 5.34 -16.64 -1.23
C GLN A 86 4.20 -17.56 -1.67
N PHE A 87 2.98 -17.04 -1.73
CA PHE A 87 1.79 -17.83 -2.09
C PHE A 87 1.87 -18.47 -3.49
N MET A 88 2.66 -17.91 -4.41
CA MET A 88 2.92 -18.47 -5.75
C MET A 88 4.08 -19.49 -5.78
N GLY A 89 4.62 -19.89 -4.63
CA GLY A 89 5.71 -20.85 -4.54
C GLY A 89 7.12 -20.28 -4.74
N ALA A 90 7.25 -18.99 -5.09
CA ALA A 90 8.55 -18.33 -5.12
C ALA A 90 9.05 -17.99 -3.70
N THR A 91 10.36 -17.86 -3.54
CA THR A 91 10.97 -17.46 -2.27
C THR A 91 11.54 -16.05 -2.41
N CYS A 92 11.29 -15.20 -1.40
CA CYS A 92 11.93 -13.88 -1.29
C CYS A 92 12.61 -13.73 0.07
N GLN A 93 13.48 -12.71 0.20
CA GLN A 93 13.97 -12.31 1.51
C GLN A 93 12.87 -11.64 2.33
N ALA A 94 12.86 -11.85 3.64
CA ALA A 94 12.02 -11.16 4.58
C ALA A 94 12.84 -10.66 5.78
N VAL A 95 12.59 -9.45 6.20
CA VAL A 95 13.23 -8.79 7.34
C VAL A 95 12.37 -9.00 8.57
N VAL A 96 12.93 -9.58 9.62
CA VAL A 96 12.29 -9.79 10.92
C VAL A 96 12.73 -8.70 11.87
N ILE A 97 11.81 -7.88 12.34
CA ILE A 97 12.06 -6.76 13.25
C ILE A 97 11.40 -7.06 14.59
N GLU A 98 12.16 -7.02 15.66
CA GLU A 98 11.66 -7.01 17.03
C GLU A 98 11.33 -5.58 17.42
N SER A 99 10.05 -5.31 17.64
CA SER A 99 9.55 -3.98 18.00
C SER A 99 10.02 -3.55 19.38
N ASP A 100 10.41 -2.30 19.52
CA ASP A 100 10.64 -1.64 20.82
C ASP A 100 9.34 -1.09 21.45
N GLY A 101 8.21 -1.22 20.76
CA GLY A 101 6.90 -0.75 21.20
C GLY A 101 6.71 0.78 21.16
N GLN A 102 7.75 1.55 20.83
CA GLN A 102 7.70 3.02 20.86
C GLN A 102 7.08 3.63 19.62
N MET A 103 7.11 2.91 18.49
CA MET A 103 6.60 3.38 17.20
C MET A 103 7.21 4.72 16.76
N THR A 104 8.50 4.91 17.03
CA THR A 104 9.25 6.11 16.64
C THR A 104 9.26 6.25 15.13
N VAL A 105 8.78 7.38 14.62
CA VAL A 105 8.74 7.66 13.18
C VAL A 105 10.09 8.15 12.70
N ALA A 106 10.53 7.69 11.54
CA ALA A 106 11.79 8.11 10.93
C ALA A 106 11.74 9.60 10.51
N ASP A 107 12.84 10.31 10.69
CA ASP A 107 12.98 11.73 10.30
C ASP A 107 12.82 11.98 8.80
N THR A 108 12.97 10.91 7.99
CA THR A 108 12.78 10.93 6.55
C THR A 108 11.30 10.97 6.14
N VAL A 109 10.38 10.64 7.05
CA VAL A 109 8.92 10.67 6.79
C VAL A 109 8.46 12.12 6.85
N LYS A 110 8.37 12.73 5.68
CA LYS A 110 7.95 14.14 5.52
C LYS A 110 6.95 14.25 4.37
N ALA A 111 6.08 15.25 4.45
CA ALA A 111 5.21 15.58 3.33
C ALA A 111 6.03 15.93 2.08
N PRO A 112 5.78 15.31 0.93
CA PRO A 112 6.53 15.60 -0.28
C PRO A 112 6.20 17.01 -0.80
N LYS A 113 7.20 17.69 -1.39
CA LYS A 113 6.97 18.92 -2.12
C LYS A 113 6.61 18.61 -3.56
N ILE A 114 5.36 18.83 -3.93
CA ILE A 114 4.84 18.58 -5.28
C ILE A 114 4.69 19.94 -5.97
N THR A 115 5.38 20.12 -7.10
CA THR A 115 5.36 21.35 -7.90
C THR A 115 4.90 21.12 -9.33
N ASP A 116 5.01 19.90 -9.81
CA ASP A 116 4.69 19.49 -11.18
C ASP A 116 4.36 17.99 -11.24
N TYR A 117 4.02 17.50 -12.42
CA TYR A 117 3.68 16.11 -12.63
C TYR A 117 4.85 15.15 -12.33
N ALA A 118 6.06 15.52 -12.69
CA ALA A 118 7.23 14.68 -12.44
C ALA A 118 7.51 14.51 -10.94
N SER A 119 7.45 15.59 -10.16
CA SER A 119 7.57 15.56 -8.71
C SER A 119 6.43 14.80 -8.05
N PHE A 120 5.21 14.85 -8.61
CA PHE A 120 4.09 14.03 -8.16
C PHE A 120 4.37 12.53 -8.36
N ILE A 121 4.80 12.12 -9.56
CA ILE A 121 5.13 10.71 -9.83
C ILE A 121 6.27 10.21 -8.94
N ASN A 122 7.29 11.04 -8.72
CA ASN A 122 8.38 10.70 -7.80
C ASN A 122 7.88 10.56 -6.35
N ALA A 123 7.04 11.47 -5.88
CA ALA A 123 6.45 11.40 -4.55
C ALA A 123 5.64 10.11 -4.35
N VAL A 124 4.83 9.71 -5.35
CA VAL A 124 4.09 8.44 -5.32
C VAL A 124 5.03 7.24 -5.32
N ARG A 125 6.11 7.29 -6.11
CA ARG A 125 7.12 6.23 -6.16
C ARG A 125 7.83 6.08 -4.82
N ASP A 126 8.30 7.20 -4.26
CA ASP A 126 9.08 7.23 -3.02
C ASP A 126 8.22 6.86 -1.80
N SER A 127 6.90 7.08 -1.86
CA SER A 127 5.97 6.66 -0.81
C SER A 127 5.66 5.16 -0.79
N GLY A 128 6.06 4.42 -1.81
CA GLY A 128 5.85 2.96 -1.88
C GLY A 128 4.40 2.53 -2.06
N VAL A 129 3.53 3.41 -2.56
CA VAL A 129 2.11 3.10 -2.75
C VAL A 129 1.91 2.05 -3.84
N VAL A 130 1.22 0.97 -3.47
CA VAL A 130 0.84 -0.13 -4.36
C VAL A 130 -0.66 -0.40 -4.24
N GLY A 131 -1.24 -1.04 -5.26
CA GLY A 131 -2.66 -1.40 -5.25
C GLY A 131 -2.95 -2.56 -4.30
N LEU A 132 -3.65 -2.34 -3.20
CA LEU A 132 -3.89 -3.35 -2.16
C LEU A 132 -5.00 -4.36 -2.52
N GLY A 133 -5.92 -4.02 -3.42
CA GLY A 133 -7.06 -4.87 -3.77
C GLY A 133 -6.83 -5.87 -4.91
N GLY A 134 -5.59 -6.10 -5.33
CA GLY A 134 -5.31 -6.98 -6.46
C GLY A 134 -3.85 -7.43 -6.51
N ALA A 135 -3.22 -7.31 -7.68
CA ALA A 135 -1.84 -7.74 -7.92
C ALA A 135 -0.77 -6.86 -7.23
N THR A 136 -1.15 -5.94 -6.36
CA THR A 136 -0.23 -5.01 -5.69
C THR A 136 0.68 -4.27 -6.66
N PHE A 137 0.10 -3.77 -7.77
CA PHE A 137 0.84 -3.08 -8.82
C PHE A 137 1.35 -1.71 -8.32
N PRO A 138 2.64 -1.35 -8.54
CA PRO A 138 3.19 -0.06 -8.12
C PRO A 138 2.43 1.11 -8.74
N THR A 139 1.85 1.96 -7.90
CA THR A 139 0.96 3.05 -8.35
C THR A 139 1.70 4.09 -9.16
N ALA A 140 2.95 4.39 -8.85
CA ALA A 140 3.78 5.30 -9.63
C ALA A 140 3.94 4.86 -11.10
N VAL A 141 4.13 3.55 -11.33
CA VAL A 141 4.24 2.99 -12.69
C VAL A 141 2.92 3.11 -13.44
N LYS A 142 1.78 2.92 -12.74
CA LYS A 142 0.45 3.08 -13.32
C LYS A 142 0.17 4.53 -13.73
N LEU A 143 0.59 5.47 -12.91
CA LEU A 143 0.34 6.89 -13.12
C LEU A 143 1.36 7.57 -14.04
N ASP A 144 2.52 6.96 -14.31
CA ASP A 144 3.59 7.50 -15.15
C ASP A 144 3.19 7.44 -16.64
N VAL A 145 2.31 8.34 -17.04
CA VAL A 145 1.81 8.44 -18.43
C VAL A 145 2.73 9.34 -19.23
N LYS A 146 3.27 8.81 -20.33
CA LYS A 146 4.24 9.53 -21.17
C LYS A 146 3.68 10.76 -21.86
N ASP A 147 2.42 10.72 -22.26
CA ASP A 147 1.75 11.82 -22.97
C ASP A 147 0.46 12.21 -22.24
N THR A 148 0.58 13.19 -21.35
CA THR A 148 -0.55 13.71 -20.57
C THR A 148 -1.49 14.60 -21.38
N SER A 149 -1.08 15.07 -22.57
CA SER A 149 -1.92 15.93 -23.41
C SER A 149 -3.18 15.22 -23.92
N ARG A 150 -3.16 13.90 -23.94
CA ARG A 150 -4.29 13.06 -24.36
C ARG A 150 -5.26 12.72 -23.25
N ILE A 151 -4.94 13.06 -21.99
CA ILE A 151 -5.80 12.81 -20.84
C ILE A 151 -6.77 13.97 -20.72
N GLN A 152 -8.06 13.68 -20.85
CA GLN A 152 -9.13 14.67 -20.72
C GLN A 152 -9.78 14.59 -19.32
N GLU A 153 -9.85 13.39 -18.77
CA GLU A 153 -10.52 13.13 -17.50
C GLU A 153 -9.75 12.11 -16.66
N ILE A 154 -9.83 12.23 -15.35
CA ILE A 154 -9.33 11.24 -14.39
C ILE A 154 -10.54 10.70 -13.62
N ILE A 155 -10.79 9.41 -13.76
CA ILE A 155 -11.88 8.73 -13.07
C ILE A 155 -11.29 7.91 -11.92
N ILE A 156 -11.69 8.24 -10.69
CA ILE A 156 -11.32 7.48 -9.49
C ILE A 156 -12.45 6.51 -9.17
N ASN A 157 -12.16 5.21 -9.30
CA ASN A 157 -13.11 4.18 -8.91
C ASN A 157 -13.07 4.01 -7.38
N GLY A 158 -14.04 4.61 -6.69
CA GLY A 158 -14.24 4.47 -5.25
C GLY A 158 -15.22 3.34 -4.87
N ALA A 159 -15.67 2.53 -5.84
CA ALA A 159 -16.58 1.43 -5.56
C ALA A 159 -15.85 0.31 -4.79
N GLU A 160 -16.46 -0.13 -3.71
CA GLU A 160 -15.96 -1.23 -2.91
C GLU A 160 -16.36 -2.55 -3.57
N CYS A 161 -15.37 -3.37 -3.95
CA CYS A 161 -15.59 -4.59 -4.71
C CYS A 161 -16.07 -5.78 -3.86
N GLU A 162 -15.96 -5.68 -2.52
CA GLU A 162 -16.28 -6.76 -1.60
C GLU A 162 -17.63 -6.54 -0.89
N GLY A 163 -18.59 -7.43 -1.11
CA GLY A 163 -19.94 -7.32 -0.53
C GLY A 163 -20.02 -7.43 1.00
N TYR A 164 -18.98 -7.98 1.63
CA TYR A 164 -18.95 -8.27 3.06
C TYR A 164 -17.92 -7.46 3.85
N ILE A 165 -17.07 -6.71 3.19
CA ILE A 165 -15.99 -5.91 3.79
C ILE A 165 -16.38 -4.43 3.77
N THR A 166 -16.01 -3.71 4.80
CA THR A 166 -16.14 -2.26 4.91
C THR A 166 -14.76 -1.66 5.00
N LEU A 167 -14.18 -1.23 3.88
CA LEU A 167 -12.80 -0.75 3.80
C LEU A 167 -12.68 0.66 3.22
N SER A 168 -13.76 1.17 2.57
CA SER A 168 -13.61 2.38 1.80
C SER A 168 -13.79 3.64 2.63
N LEU A 169 -13.22 4.72 2.13
CA LEU A 169 -13.43 6.09 2.60
C LEU A 169 -14.92 6.45 2.74
N ILE A 170 -15.78 5.90 1.90
CA ILE A 170 -17.22 6.13 1.89
C ILE A 170 -17.88 5.67 3.19
N HIS A 171 -17.40 4.57 3.78
CA HIS A 171 -18.00 3.97 4.96
C HIS A 171 -17.26 4.29 6.27
N ILE A 172 -15.96 4.55 6.21
CA ILE A 172 -15.12 4.71 7.40
C ILE A 172 -14.70 6.16 7.62
N SER A 173 -14.20 6.82 6.59
CA SER A 173 -13.58 8.15 6.73
C SER A 173 -14.50 9.30 6.38
N GLU A 174 -15.42 9.10 5.42
CA GLU A 174 -16.33 10.13 4.95
C GLU A 174 -17.70 9.54 4.53
N PRO A 175 -18.50 9.06 5.48
CA PRO A 175 -19.77 8.40 5.17
C PRO A 175 -20.80 9.34 4.50
N THR A 176 -20.57 10.65 4.52
CA THR A 176 -21.45 11.68 3.92
C THR A 176 -20.95 12.22 2.58
N ARG A 177 -19.71 11.96 2.19
CA ARG A 177 -19.22 12.29 0.85
C ARG A 177 -19.69 11.23 -0.12
N HIS A 178 -20.86 11.43 -0.70
CA HIS A 178 -21.09 10.88 -2.03
C HIS A 178 -19.97 11.39 -2.93
N ALA A 179 -19.25 10.47 -3.58
CA ALA A 179 -18.31 10.84 -4.61
C ALA A 179 -19.07 11.66 -5.68
N GLN A 180 -19.10 12.96 -5.52
CA GLN A 180 -19.43 13.89 -6.58
C GLN A 180 -18.15 14.04 -7.40
N ILE A 181 -18.11 13.29 -8.46
CA ILE A 181 -17.13 13.45 -9.53
C ILE A 181 -17.89 13.99 -10.74
#